data_afedf39d9a47b3cca8102450265b6f89
#
_entry.id   afedf39d9a47b3cca8102450265b6f89
#
_cell.length_a   1.000
_cell.length_b   1.000
_cell.length_c   1.000
_cell.angle_alpha   90.00
_cell.angle_beta   90.00
_cell.angle_gamma   90.00
#
_symmetry.space_group_name_H-M   'P 1'
#
loop_
_entity.id
_entity.type
_entity.pdbx_description
1 polymer ?
#
loop_
_entity_poly.entity_id
_entity_poly.type
_entity_poly.pdbx_seq_one_letter_code
_entity_poly.pdbx_strand_id
1 'polypeptide(L)'
;IFPKTLQINEGEKLSVKIYKGFYVLKPKSGGSSVGVKIIKGQNSIPNKNEFKWKDLMAEEFVGSMELTVTVLKDKPLCVTEIKAAQNEEFYNYRAKYERNRSIHEIPAKIPKQSYEQAMSWALRAHKIVGCKGISRSDFRYDKINDQLYMLEINTQPGMTETSLSPEQALFCNISLSEMVKIIIEEASYEC
;
A
#
# COMPACT_ATOMS: atom_id res chain seq x y z
N ILE A 1 5.82 -6.89 10.12
CA ILE A 1 5.73 -8.18 9.43
C ILE A 1 5.28 -7.92 8.00
N PHE A 2 5.73 -8.74 7.05
CA PHE A 2 5.29 -8.73 5.66
C PHE A 2 4.38 -9.93 5.42
N PRO A 3 3.44 -9.87 4.46
CA PRO A 3 2.70 -11.03 4.03
C PRO A 3 3.67 -12.11 3.52
N LYS A 4 3.32 -13.39 3.69
CA LYS A 4 4.08 -14.46 3.06
C LYS A 4 4.00 -14.32 1.55
N THR A 5 5.15 -14.34 0.89
CA THR A 5 5.26 -14.07 -0.55
C THR A 5 6.01 -15.21 -1.23
N LEU A 6 5.51 -15.64 -2.37
CA LEU A 6 6.16 -16.57 -3.28
C LEU A 6 6.38 -15.91 -4.65
N GLN A 7 7.59 -15.98 -5.16
CA GLN A 7 7.89 -15.58 -6.53
C GLN A 7 7.53 -16.70 -7.50
N ILE A 8 6.94 -16.35 -8.64
CA ILE A 8 6.54 -17.28 -9.69
C ILE A 8 7.26 -16.85 -10.96
N ASN A 9 8.20 -17.68 -11.40
CA ASN A 9 8.98 -17.42 -12.61
C ASN A 9 8.23 -17.85 -13.87
N GLU A 10 8.65 -17.29 -15.03
CA GLU A 10 8.11 -17.70 -16.33
C GLU A 10 8.23 -19.23 -16.51
N GLY A 11 7.13 -19.89 -16.86
CA GLY A 11 7.11 -21.34 -17.05
C GLY A 11 6.79 -22.17 -15.81
N GLU A 12 6.90 -21.61 -14.60
CA GLU A 12 6.51 -22.33 -13.39
C GLU A 12 4.98 -22.48 -13.31
N LYS A 13 4.54 -23.68 -12.91
CA LYS A 13 3.13 -23.90 -12.58
C LYS A 13 2.85 -23.33 -11.20
N LEU A 14 1.83 -22.50 -11.08
CA LEU A 14 1.33 -22.08 -9.77
C LEU A 14 0.94 -23.34 -8.98
N SER A 15 1.74 -23.70 -7.98
CA SER A 15 1.41 -24.84 -7.14
C SER A 15 0.27 -24.46 -6.20
N VAL A 16 -0.86 -25.14 -6.32
CA VAL A 16 -2.09 -24.94 -5.52
C VAL A 16 -1.86 -25.09 -4.01
N LYS A 17 -0.74 -25.63 -3.59
CA LYS A 17 -0.39 -25.86 -2.18
C LYS A 17 0.07 -24.62 -1.42
N ILE A 18 0.21 -23.45 -2.07
CA ILE A 18 0.90 -22.30 -1.50
C ILE A 18 0.06 -21.64 -0.39
N TYR A 19 -1.23 -21.48 -0.60
CA TYR A 19 -2.11 -20.85 0.38
C TYR A 19 -3.46 -21.58 0.49
N LYS A 20 -3.83 -21.93 1.71
CA LYS A 20 -5.14 -22.58 1.99
C LYS A 20 -6.34 -21.62 1.90
N GLY A 21 -6.08 -20.30 1.76
CA GLY A 21 -7.07 -19.23 1.77
C GLY A 21 -7.02 -18.34 0.53
N PHE A 22 -7.36 -17.07 0.73
CA PHE A 22 -7.23 -16.06 -0.30
C PHE A 22 -5.76 -15.66 -0.50
N TYR A 23 -5.40 -15.36 -1.73
CA TYR A 23 -4.10 -14.79 -2.04
C TYR A 23 -4.19 -13.74 -3.16
N VAL A 24 -3.21 -12.87 -3.19
CA VAL A 24 -3.07 -11.83 -4.20
C VAL A 24 -2.02 -12.27 -5.22
N LEU A 25 -2.39 -12.27 -6.48
CA LEU A 25 -1.47 -12.46 -7.58
C LEU A 25 -1.18 -11.12 -8.22
N LYS A 26 0.08 -10.74 -8.30
CA LYS A 26 0.49 -9.44 -8.83
C LYS A 26 1.80 -9.52 -9.62
N PRO A 27 2.05 -8.60 -10.58
CA PRO A 27 3.36 -8.49 -11.23
C PRO A 27 4.44 -8.15 -10.20
N LYS A 28 5.66 -8.67 -10.38
CA LYS A 28 6.82 -8.27 -9.57
C LYS A 28 7.20 -6.81 -9.81
N SER A 29 7.05 -6.34 -11.05
CA SER A 29 7.34 -4.98 -11.47
C SER A 29 6.05 -4.33 -11.94
N GLY A 30 5.78 -3.14 -11.43
CA GLY A 30 4.56 -2.40 -11.75
C GLY A 30 4.08 -1.59 -10.57
N GLY A 31 2.97 -0.87 -10.77
CA GLY A 31 2.39 -0.03 -9.73
C GLY A 31 0.89 0.16 -9.92
N SER A 32 0.28 1.00 -9.09
CA SER A 32 -1.12 1.41 -9.19
C SER A 32 -2.14 0.25 -9.24
N SER A 33 -1.81 -0.89 -8.62
CA SER A 33 -2.64 -2.11 -8.64
C SER A 33 -2.92 -2.69 -10.04
N VAL A 34 -2.16 -2.29 -11.06
CA VAL A 34 -2.32 -2.82 -12.42
C VAL A 34 -1.91 -4.28 -12.46
N GLY A 35 -2.79 -5.16 -12.96
CA GLY A 35 -2.54 -6.60 -13.03
C GLY A 35 -2.69 -7.35 -11.70
N VAL A 36 -3.12 -6.69 -10.63
CA VAL A 36 -3.41 -7.33 -9.33
C VAL A 36 -4.72 -8.11 -9.44
N LYS A 37 -4.70 -9.38 -9.04
CA LYS A 37 -5.90 -10.23 -8.94
C LYS A 37 -5.95 -10.89 -7.56
N ILE A 38 -7.12 -10.88 -6.95
CA ILE A 38 -7.36 -11.65 -5.74
C ILE A 38 -7.98 -12.98 -6.11
N ILE A 39 -7.36 -14.03 -5.65
CA ILE A 39 -7.75 -15.40 -5.96
C ILE A 39 -8.42 -15.98 -4.73
N LYS A 40 -9.66 -16.40 -4.89
CA LYS A 40 -10.50 -16.97 -3.82
C LYS A 40 -10.46 -18.49 -3.87
N GLY A 41 -9.72 -19.09 -2.94
CA GLY A 41 -9.68 -20.54 -2.73
C GLY A 41 -8.76 -21.32 -3.67
N GLN A 42 -8.58 -22.61 -3.34
CA GLN A 42 -7.60 -23.51 -3.98
C GLN A 42 -7.92 -23.87 -5.44
N ASN A 43 -9.17 -23.74 -5.87
CA ASN A 43 -9.63 -24.16 -7.19
C ASN A 43 -9.62 -23.05 -8.25
N SER A 44 -9.22 -21.86 -7.87
CA SER A 44 -9.27 -20.66 -8.73
C SER A 44 -7.88 -20.32 -9.28
N ILE A 45 -7.15 -21.31 -9.80
CA ILE A 45 -5.86 -21.03 -10.46
C ILE A 45 -6.18 -20.32 -11.78
N PRO A 46 -5.76 -19.07 -11.95
CA PRO A 46 -5.98 -18.35 -13.18
C PRO A 46 -5.27 -19.07 -14.33
N ASN A 47 -5.94 -19.11 -15.48
CA ASN A 47 -5.32 -19.65 -16.69
C ASN A 47 -4.09 -18.80 -17.06
N LYS A 48 -2.98 -19.43 -17.45
CA LYS A 48 -1.73 -18.75 -17.84
C LYS A 48 -1.97 -17.67 -18.92
N ASN A 49 -2.94 -17.88 -19.79
CA ASN A 49 -3.29 -16.95 -20.87
C ASN A 49 -4.00 -15.67 -20.38
N GLU A 50 -4.44 -15.63 -19.10
CA GLU A 50 -5.07 -14.44 -18.51
C GLU A 50 -4.04 -13.42 -17.99
N PHE A 51 -2.77 -13.80 -17.89
CA PHE A 51 -1.70 -12.93 -17.42
C PHE A 51 -0.80 -12.53 -18.57
N LYS A 52 -0.76 -11.23 -18.85
CA LYS A 52 0.17 -10.63 -19.83
C LYS A 52 1.61 -10.49 -19.28
N TRP A 53 1.83 -10.86 -18.01
CA TRP A 53 3.09 -10.61 -17.30
C TRP A 53 3.93 -11.88 -17.21
N LYS A 54 5.23 -11.73 -17.47
CA LYS A 54 6.16 -12.86 -17.43
C LYS A 54 6.50 -13.28 -16.00
N ASP A 55 6.67 -12.32 -15.11
CA ASP A 55 7.06 -12.51 -13.72
C ASP A 55 5.97 -12.09 -12.76
N LEU A 56 5.48 -13.02 -11.97
CA LEU A 56 4.43 -12.81 -10.98
C LEU A 56 4.93 -13.12 -9.58
N MET A 57 4.26 -12.55 -8.59
CA MET A 57 4.36 -12.96 -7.21
C MET A 57 2.97 -13.26 -6.65
N ALA A 58 2.90 -14.28 -5.80
CA ALA A 58 1.73 -14.59 -5.01
C ALA A 58 1.98 -14.18 -3.57
N GLU A 59 1.10 -13.39 -3.00
CA GLU A 59 1.12 -12.98 -1.60
C GLU A 59 -0.09 -13.51 -0.86
N GLU A 60 0.08 -13.88 0.41
CA GLU A 60 -1.02 -14.16 1.30
C GLU A 60 -1.93 -12.92 1.42
N PHE A 61 -3.24 -13.10 1.25
CA PHE A 61 -4.19 -12.02 1.48
C PHE A 61 -4.40 -11.85 2.98
N VAL A 62 -3.87 -10.79 3.53
CA VAL A 62 -3.85 -10.52 4.97
C VAL A 62 -4.69 -9.33 5.36
N GLY A 63 -5.27 -9.38 6.55
CA GLY A 63 -6.00 -8.27 7.16
C GLY A 63 -7.25 -7.82 6.40
N SER A 64 -8.10 -7.07 7.08
CA SER A 64 -9.37 -6.55 6.57
C SER A 64 -9.36 -5.05 6.30
N MET A 65 -8.43 -4.32 6.90
CA MET A 65 -8.31 -2.86 6.72
C MET A 65 -7.10 -2.52 5.88
N GLU A 66 -7.24 -1.53 5.01
CA GLU A 66 -6.16 -0.92 4.27
C GLU A 66 -5.77 0.39 4.94
N LEU A 67 -4.49 0.52 5.30
CA LEU A 67 -3.96 1.69 5.99
C LEU A 67 -2.80 2.27 5.20
N THR A 68 -2.59 3.57 5.34
CA THR A 68 -1.45 4.26 4.72
C THR A 68 -0.87 5.32 5.64
N VAL A 69 0.44 5.52 5.54
CA VAL A 69 1.19 6.54 6.30
C VAL A 69 2.16 7.26 5.38
N THR A 70 2.04 8.57 5.30
CA THR A 70 3.02 9.43 4.64
C THR A 70 4.11 9.85 5.62
N VAL A 71 5.35 9.77 5.17
CA VAL A 71 6.51 10.37 5.84
C VAL A 71 6.93 11.57 5.02
N LEU A 72 6.98 12.75 5.65
CA LEU A 72 7.46 13.99 5.06
C LEU A 72 8.72 14.42 5.81
N LYS A 73 9.86 14.52 5.09
CA LYS A 73 11.17 14.62 5.72
C LYS A 73 11.31 13.41 6.67
N ASP A 74 11.81 13.54 7.83
CA ASP A 74 11.93 12.46 8.83
C ASP A 74 10.71 12.36 9.78
N LYS A 75 9.53 12.84 9.36
CA LYS A 75 8.33 12.90 10.22
C LYS A 75 7.16 12.13 9.59
N PRO A 76 6.71 11.02 10.19
CA PRO A 76 5.46 10.41 9.80
C PRO A 76 4.28 11.32 10.19
N LEU A 77 3.30 11.48 9.31
CA LEU A 77 2.21 12.45 9.49
C LEU A 77 1.06 11.87 10.33
N CYS A 78 0.33 10.94 9.77
CA CYS A 78 -0.77 10.25 10.43
C CYS A 78 -1.07 8.92 9.74
N VAL A 79 -1.92 8.08 10.36
CA VAL A 79 -2.44 6.86 9.74
C VAL A 79 -3.82 7.16 9.16
N THR A 80 -4.00 6.85 7.88
CA THR A 80 -5.29 6.93 7.19
C THR A 80 -5.82 5.53 6.90
N GLU A 81 -7.08 5.26 7.20
CA GLU A 81 -7.79 4.08 6.71
C GLU A 81 -8.42 4.40 5.35
N ILE A 82 -8.20 3.52 4.38
CA ILE A 82 -8.79 3.58 3.05
C ILE A 82 -9.90 2.54 2.98
N LYS A 83 -11.13 3.02 2.81
CA LYS A 83 -12.33 2.17 2.65
C LYS A 83 -12.77 2.19 1.20
N ALA A 84 -12.97 1.02 0.62
CA ALA A 84 -13.65 0.93 -0.67
C ALA A 84 -15.08 1.46 -0.54
N ALA A 85 -15.56 2.22 -1.54
CA ALA A 85 -16.96 2.63 -1.59
C ALA A 85 -17.88 1.41 -1.71
N GLN A 86 -19.15 1.56 -1.30
CA GLN A 86 -20.14 0.49 -1.36
C GLN A 86 -20.19 -0.13 -2.76
N ASN A 87 -20.08 -1.47 -2.83
CA ASN A 87 -20.06 -2.35 -4.00
C ASN A 87 -18.69 -2.69 -4.62
N GLU A 88 -17.55 -2.28 -4.02
CA GLU A 88 -16.25 -2.77 -4.45
C GLU A 88 -15.64 -3.66 -3.37
N GLU A 89 -15.32 -4.91 -3.73
CA GLU A 89 -14.69 -5.85 -2.77
C GLU A 89 -13.27 -5.42 -2.39
N PHE A 90 -12.64 -4.49 -3.15
CA PHE A 90 -11.23 -4.07 -2.97
C PHE A 90 -10.94 -2.68 -3.50
N TYR A 91 -9.93 -2.03 -2.91
CA TYR A 91 -9.35 -0.77 -3.38
C TYR A 91 -8.52 -1.03 -4.66
N ASN A 92 -9.20 -1.15 -5.79
CA ASN A 92 -8.60 -1.41 -7.10
C ASN A 92 -8.12 -0.11 -7.78
N TYR A 93 -7.57 -0.22 -9.01
CA TYR A 93 -7.11 0.93 -9.79
C TYR A 93 -8.18 2.02 -9.95
N ARG A 94 -9.44 1.64 -10.18
CA ARG A 94 -10.56 2.59 -10.34
C ARG A 94 -10.87 3.32 -9.03
N ALA A 95 -10.83 2.60 -7.91
CA ALA A 95 -11.04 3.18 -6.59
C ALA A 95 -9.94 4.18 -6.20
N LYS A 96 -8.72 4.03 -6.75
CA LYS A 96 -7.58 4.95 -6.51
C LYS A 96 -7.69 6.29 -7.25
N TYR A 97 -8.31 6.33 -8.43
CA TYR A 97 -8.24 7.48 -9.33
C TYR A 97 -9.59 8.09 -9.71
N GLU A 98 -10.70 7.40 -9.48
CA GLU A 98 -12.03 7.96 -9.72
C GLU A 98 -12.58 8.62 -8.45
N ARG A 99 -13.10 9.84 -8.59
CA ARG A 99 -13.70 10.59 -7.47
C ARG A 99 -14.85 9.79 -6.84
N ASN A 100 -14.95 9.80 -5.50
CA ASN A 100 -16.01 9.15 -4.71
C ASN A 100 -16.02 7.62 -4.68
N ARG A 101 -14.91 6.94 -5.07
CA ARG A 101 -14.81 5.46 -4.97
C ARG A 101 -14.02 4.96 -3.77
N SER A 102 -13.44 5.86 -3.00
CA SER A 102 -12.83 5.56 -1.70
C SER A 102 -13.26 6.60 -0.66
N ILE A 103 -13.36 6.14 0.56
CA ILE A 103 -13.58 6.98 1.74
C ILE A 103 -12.31 6.90 2.57
N HIS A 104 -11.77 8.06 2.92
CA HIS A 104 -10.59 8.14 3.77
C HIS A 104 -10.99 8.53 5.18
N GLU A 105 -10.64 7.71 6.17
CA GLU A 105 -10.85 8.03 7.58
C GLU A 105 -9.51 8.44 8.20
N ILE A 106 -9.42 9.71 8.59
CA ILE A 106 -8.22 10.32 9.15
C ILE A 106 -8.58 10.96 10.51
N PRO A 107 -7.94 10.58 11.63
CA PRO A 107 -7.02 9.43 11.74
C PRO A 107 -7.76 8.09 11.70
N ALA A 108 -7.06 7.04 11.30
CA ALA A 108 -7.60 5.67 11.30
C ALA A 108 -8.00 5.22 12.71
N LYS A 109 -9.15 4.57 12.84
CA LYS A 109 -9.68 4.06 14.11
C LYS A 109 -9.17 2.64 14.40
N ILE A 110 -7.93 2.55 14.84
CA ILE A 110 -7.26 1.31 15.25
C ILE A 110 -6.68 1.47 16.66
N PRO A 111 -6.30 0.38 17.36
CA PRO A 111 -5.64 0.45 18.66
C PRO A 111 -4.41 1.36 18.62
N LYS A 112 -4.19 2.11 19.71
CA LYS A 112 -3.09 3.07 19.81
C LYS A 112 -1.73 2.43 19.52
N GLN A 113 -1.50 1.23 20.03
CA GLN A 113 -0.24 0.50 19.81
C GLN A 113 -0.02 0.20 18.33
N SER A 114 -1.05 -0.28 17.60
CA SER A 114 -0.97 -0.59 16.17
C SER A 114 -0.83 0.69 15.33
N TYR A 115 -1.42 1.81 15.77
CA TYR A 115 -1.25 3.12 15.16
C TYR A 115 0.20 3.61 15.26
N GLU A 116 0.78 3.58 16.46
CA GLU A 116 2.16 3.97 16.73
C GLU A 116 3.14 3.04 15.99
N GLN A 117 2.82 1.76 15.89
CA GLN A 117 3.61 0.79 15.12
C GLN A 117 3.61 1.12 13.63
N ALA A 118 2.46 1.46 13.04
CA ALA A 118 2.38 1.86 11.62
C ALA A 118 3.23 3.10 11.34
N MET A 119 3.14 4.12 12.21
CA MET A 119 3.94 5.34 12.12
C MET A 119 5.44 5.04 12.19
N SER A 120 5.85 4.22 13.17
CA SER A 120 7.24 3.82 13.37
C SER A 120 7.79 3.02 12.19
N TRP A 121 7.00 2.08 11.65
CA TRP A 121 7.42 1.25 10.51
C TRP A 121 7.54 2.06 9.22
N ALA A 122 6.62 3.00 8.98
CA ALA A 122 6.71 3.90 7.85
C ALA A 122 7.99 4.74 7.89
N LEU A 123 8.31 5.34 9.04
CA LEU A 123 9.54 6.10 9.22
C LEU A 123 10.78 5.23 9.04
N ARG A 124 10.76 4.02 9.60
CA ARG A 124 11.88 3.07 9.46
C ARG A 124 12.09 2.65 8.00
N ALA A 125 11.00 2.37 7.27
CA ALA A 125 11.08 2.03 5.85
C ALA A 125 11.62 3.19 5.01
N HIS A 126 11.15 4.43 5.27
CA HIS A 126 11.65 5.65 4.66
C HIS A 126 13.18 5.76 4.77
N LYS A 127 13.71 5.57 5.99
CA LYS A 127 15.14 5.64 6.29
C LYS A 127 15.94 4.51 5.66
N ILE A 128 15.46 3.26 5.74
CA ILE A 128 16.16 2.09 5.18
C ILE A 128 16.29 2.18 3.65
N VAL A 129 15.26 2.68 2.98
CA VAL A 129 15.27 2.86 1.51
C VAL A 129 16.08 4.09 1.10
N GLY A 130 16.46 4.94 2.05
CA GLY A 130 17.19 6.19 1.77
C GLY A 130 16.30 7.26 1.13
N CYS A 131 14.99 7.23 1.39
CA CYS A 131 14.08 8.25 0.85
C CYS A 131 14.45 9.64 1.40
N LYS A 132 14.34 10.66 0.53
CA LYS A 132 14.43 12.07 0.88
C LYS A 132 13.11 12.76 0.54
N GLY A 133 12.79 13.81 1.27
CA GLY A 133 11.57 14.58 1.08
C GLY A 133 10.32 13.82 1.47
N ILE A 134 9.83 12.90 0.64
CA ILE A 134 8.56 12.22 0.88
C ILE A 134 8.60 10.73 0.55
N SER A 135 7.83 9.95 1.30
CA SER A 135 7.42 8.60 0.95
C SER A 135 6.05 8.28 1.55
N ARG A 136 5.38 7.25 1.02
CA ARG A 136 4.14 6.71 1.58
C ARG A 136 4.25 5.20 1.72
N SER A 137 4.00 4.70 2.92
CA SER A 137 3.97 3.27 3.21
C SER A 137 2.53 2.79 3.31
N ASP A 138 2.22 1.69 2.63
CA ASP A 138 0.89 1.10 2.58
C ASP A 138 0.89 -0.21 3.40
N PHE A 139 -0.18 -0.42 4.18
CA PHE A 139 -0.30 -1.51 5.14
C PHE A 139 -1.66 -2.21 5.02
N ARG A 140 -1.70 -3.45 5.53
CA ARG A 140 -2.94 -4.15 5.87
C ARG A 140 -2.97 -4.40 7.37
N TYR A 141 -4.14 -4.21 7.99
CA TYR A 141 -4.34 -4.47 9.41
C TYR A 141 -5.41 -5.53 9.62
N ASP A 142 -5.07 -6.56 10.36
CA ASP A 142 -5.97 -7.62 10.78
C ASP A 142 -6.55 -7.27 12.16
N LYS A 143 -7.83 -6.87 12.18
CA LYS A 143 -8.54 -6.52 13.42
C LYS A 143 -8.74 -7.69 14.37
N ILE A 144 -8.78 -8.92 13.85
CA ILE A 144 -9.06 -10.10 14.67
C ILE A 144 -7.83 -10.49 15.47
N ASN A 145 -6.67 -10.46 14.82
CA ASN A 145 -5.40 -10.88 15.42
C ASN A 145 -4.54 -9.70 15.92
N ASP A 146 -5.05 -8.46 15.80
CA ASP A 146 -4.30 -7.21 16.07
C ASP A 146 -2.92 -7.22 15.40
N GLN A 147 -2.89 -7.58 14.12
CA GLN A 147 -1.65 -7.75 13.38
C GLN A 147 -1.54 -6.76 12.24
N LEU A 148 -0.44 -6.00 12.21
CA LEU A 148 -0.09 -5.09 11.14
C LEU A 148 0.85 -5.77 10.14
N TYR A 149 0.57 -5.60 8.85
CA TYR A 149 1.40 -6.07 7.73
C TYR A 149 1.77 -4.89 6.84
N MET A 150 3.05 -4.74 6.56
CA MET A 150 3.53 -3.77 5.59
C MET A 150 3.48 -4.39 4.19
N LEU A 151 2.92 -3.66 3.22
CA LEU A 151 2.81 -4.12 1.83
C LEU A 151 3.92 -3.56 0.96
N GLU A 152 4.03 -2.24 0.93
CA GLU A 152 4.95 -1.52 0.04
C GLU A 152 5.30 -0.13 0.57
N ILE A 153 6.33 0.45 -0.02
CA ILE A 153 6.67 1.86 0.12
C ILE A 153 6.70 2.53 -1.25
N ASN A 154 6.01 3.66 -1.36
CA ASN A 154 5.97 4.51 -2.54
C ASN A 154 6.92 5.70 -2.32
N THR A 155 7.98 5.78 -3.09
CA THR A 155 8.97 6.86 -2.99
C THR A 155 8.55 8.11 -3.77
N GLN A 156 7.50 8.01 -4.58
CA GLN A 156 6.92 9.10 -5.34
C GLN A 156 5.39 9.03 -5.31
N PRO A 157 4.76 9.29 -4.13
CA PRO A 157 3.32 9.23 -3.99
C PRO A 157 2.62 10.31 -4.81
N GLY A 158 1.32 10.09 -5.11
CA GLY A 158 0.49 11.08 -5.81
C GLY A 158 0.41 12.41 -5.06
N MET A 159 0.40 13.51 -5.82
CA MET A 159 0.48 14.89 -5.31
C MET A 159 -0.71 15.77 -5.74
N THR A 160 -1.82 15.16 -6.17
CA THR A 160 -3.04 15.91 -6.45
C THR A 160 -3.78 16.24 -5.14
N GLU A 161 -4.67 17.22 -5.17
CA GLU A 161 -5.47 17.62 -3.98
C GLU A 161 -6.26 16.46 -3.34
N THR A 162 -6.61 15.45 -4.14
CA THR A 162 -7.35 14.26 -3.68
C THR A 162 -6.42 13.08 -3.37
N SER A 163 -5.11 13.28 -3.40
CA SER A 163 -4.15 12.23 -3.09
C SER A 163 -3.94 12.10 -1.58
N LEU A 164 -3.69 10.89 -1.14
CA LEU A 164 -3.54 10.52 0.28
C LEU A 164 -2.46 11.32 1.02
N SER A 165 -1.32 11.58 0.38
CA SER A 165 -0.22 12.31 1.03
C SER A 165 -0.53 13.79 1.26
N PRO A 166 -1.05 14.57 0.28
CA PRO A 166 -1.56 15.91 0.52
C PRO A 166 -2.68 16.00 1.56
N GLU A 167 -3.60 15.02 1.55
CA GLU A 167 -4.69 14.96 2.52
C GLU A 167 -4.17 14.76 3.96
N GLN A 168 -3.20 13.87 4.15
CA GLN A 168 -2.53 13.68 5.44
C GLN A 168 -1.74 14.90 5.89
N ALA A 169 -1.06 15.59 4.96
CA ALA A 169 -0.35 16.83 5.24
C ALA A 169 -1.33 17.91 5.72
N LEU A 170 -2.44 18.10 5.02
CA LEU A 170 -3.48 19.05 5.39
C LEU A 170 -4.08 18.76 6.77
N PHE A 171 -4.35 17.48 7.07
CA PHE A 171 -4.80 17.05 8.41
C PHE A 171 -3.79 17.43 9.51
N CYS A 172 -2.49 17.40 9.19
CA CYS A 172 -1.41 17.83 10.09
C CYS A 172 -1.14 19.35 10.04
N ASN A 173 -2.03 20.16 9.45
CA ASN A 173 -1.88 21.60 9.27
C ASN A 173 -0.68 22.01 8.39
N ILE A 174 -0.29 21.17 7.43
CA ILE A 174 0.73 21.44 6.44
C ILE A 174 0.02 21.63 5.09
N SER A 175 0.10 22.82 4.53
CA SER A 175 -0.48 23.12 3.23
C SER A 175 0.26 22.38 2.09
N LEU A 176 -0.41 22.21 0.95
CA LEU A 176 0.23 21.59 -0.23
C LEU A 176 1.49 22.35 -0.66
N SER A 177 1.46 23.69 -0.59
CA SER A 177 2.62 24.52 -0.94
C SER A 177 3.80 24.34 0.02
N GLU A 178 3.53 24.24 1.33
CA GLU A 178 4.57 23.92 2.32
C GLU A 178 5.13 22.51 2.13
N MET A 179 4.26 21.53 1.87
CA MET A 179 4.69 20.17 1.60
C MET A 179 5.62 20.11 0.38
N VAL A 180 5.26 20.78 -0.73
CA VAL A 180 6.09 20.87 -1.94
C VAL A 180 7.41 21.59 -1.66
N LYS A 181 7.38 22.68 -0.89
CA LYS A 181 8.59 23.38 -0.47
C LYS A 181 9.56 22.49 0.29
N ILE A 182 9.06 21.74 1.28
CA ILE A 182 9.86 20.77 2.05
C ILE A 182 10.48 19.71 1.12
N ILE A 183 9.71 19.17 0.17
CA ILE A 183 10.21 18.17 -0.79
C ILE A 183 11.34 18.74 -1.64
N ILE A 184 11.21 19.97 -2.12
CA ILE A 184 12.23 20.64 -2.93
C ILE A 184 13.50 20.92 -2.11
N GLU A 185 13.34 21.37 -0.86
CA GLU A 185 14.47 21.65 0.05
C GLU A 185 15.25 20.38 0.43
N GLU A 186 14.58 19.23 0.51
CA GLU A 186 15.20 17.94 0.78
C GLU A 186 15.76 17.25 -0.48
N ALA A 187 15.45 17.78 -1.66
CA ALA A 187 15.98 17.23 -2.90
C ALA A 187 17.49 17.44 -2.96
N SER A 188 18.24 16.36 -3.11
CA SER A 188 19.67 16.40 -3.29
C SER A 188 20.06 15.48 -4.44
N TYR A 189 21.01 15.92 -5.22
CA TYR A 189 21.68 15.12 -6.25
C TYR A 189 22.96 14.54 -5.63
N GLU A 190 23.03 13.23 -5.53
CA GLU A 190 24.26 12.53 -5.16
C GLU A 190 24.96 12.14 -6.46
N CYS A 191 26.13 12.75 -6.73
CA CYS A 191 27.01 12.36 -7.82
C CYS A 191 27.77 11.08 -7.48
#